data_fb7b9fcb86e1710f0c77d6de1add28ed
#
_entry.id   fb7b9fcb86e1710f0c77d6de1add28ed
#
_cell.length_a   1.000
_cell.length_b   1.000
_cell.length_c   1.000
_cell.angle_alpha   90.00
_cell.angle_beta   90.00
_cell.angle_gamma   90.00
#
_symmetry.space_group_name_H-M   'P 1'
#
loop_
_entity.id
_entity.type
_entity.pdbx_description
1 polymer ?
#
loop_
_entity_poly.entity_id
_entity_poly.type
_entity_poly.pdbx_seq_one_letter_code
_entity_poly.pdbx_strand_id
1 'polypeptide(L)'
;MFWLLILLLLIVFLLGFLIGWLWFRRHYKPKPEPCPPPQVADQYTAPELAQALSVQLAGTPADGSRAPSAPISGPVVWVEKGDEVLVHLESAQVRLQNGCLLVSVDLETDQTGRQPLVMAFSLSNGTDGAGLIATTDELPRGNGMLAARWGEALQSAVWASLLKMSQQHAFEREKAPRGISISGDALHFYADAPLVASTAVQP
;
A
#
# COMPACT_ATOMS: atom_id res chain seq x y z
N MET A 1 -19.56 -20.44 -70.37
CA MET A 1 -19.75 -19.14 -69.77
C MET A 1 -20.34 -19.21 -68.36
N PHE A 2 -21.38 -19.98 -68.11
CA PHE A 2 -22.06 -20.10 -66.79
C PHE A 2 -21.11 -20.58 -65.65
N TRP A 3 -20.28 -21.59 -65.92
CA TRP A 3 -19.32 -22.10 -64.92
C TRP A 3 -18.24 -21.12 -64.50
N LEU A 4 -17.79 -20.26 -65.40
CA LEU A 4 -16.84 -19.19 -65.09
C LEU A 4 -17.41 -18.13 -64.13
N LEU A 5 -18.69 -17.82 -64.27
CA LEU A 5 -19.40 -16.87 -63.42
C LEU A 5 -19.59 -17.41 -62.02
N ILE A 6 -19.91 -18.70 -61.87
CA ILE A 6 -19.99 -19.37 -60.55
C ILE A 6 -18.62 -19.39 -59.87
N LEU A 7 -17.57 -19.74 -60.59
CA LEU A 7 -16.22 -19.77 -60.04
C LEU A 7 -15.77 -18.40 -59.54
N LEU A 8 -16.06 -17.34 -60.29
CA LEU A 8 -15.74 -15.96 -59.93
C LEU A 8 -16.49 -15.52 -58.68
N LEU A 9 -17.79 -15.85 -58.55
CA LEU A 9 -18.60 -15.58 -57.36
C LEU A 9 -18.03 -16.28 -56.10
N LEU A 10 -17.60 -17.52 -56.25
CA LEU A 10 -17.04 -18.32 -55.18
C LEU A 10 -15.71 -17.76 -54.67
N ILE A 11 -14.86 -17.26 -55.61
CA ILE A 11 -13.59 -16.61 -55.24
C ILE A 11 -13.85 -15.31 -54.51
N VAL A 12 -14.78 -14.46 -54.96
CA VAL A 12 -15.14 -13.22 -54.29
C VAL A 12 -15.68 -13.47 -52.89
N PHE A 13 -16.51 -14.49 -52.73
CA PHE A 13 -17.05 -14.87 -51.42
C PHE A 13 -15.95 -15.34 -50.46
N LEU A 14 -15.02 -16.19 -50.92
CA LEU A 14 -13.90 -16.68 -50.12
C LEU A 14 -12.96 -15.53 -49.71
N LEU A 15 -12.66 -14.61 -50.63
CA LEU A 15 -11.83 -13.43 -50.32
C LEU A 15 -12.53 -12.53 -49.30
N GLY A 16 -13.82 -12.26 -49.45
CA GLY A 16 -14.59 -11.48 -48.49
C GLY A 16 -14.62 -12.11 -47.10
N PHE A 17 -14.80 -13.43 -47.02
CA PHE A 17 -14.75 -14.18 -45.77
C PHE A 17 -13.38 -14.12 -45.12
N LEU A 18 -12.30 -14.27 -45.90
CA LEU A 18 -10.93 -14.25 -45.42
C LEU A 18 -10.54 -12.88 -44.90
N ILE A 19 -10.94 -11.81 -45.59
CA ILE A 19 -10.70 -10.41 -45.15
C ILE A 19 -11.51 -10.12 -43.88
N GLY A 20 -12.77 -10.52 -43.82
CA GLY A 20 -13.62 -10.36 -42.64
C GLY A 20 -13.07 -11.12 -41.43
N TRP A 21 -12.58 -12.34 -41.61
CA TRP A 21 -11.99 -13.15 -40.56
C TRP A 21 -10.66 -12.55 -40.04
N LEU A 22 -9.78 -12.07 -40.94
CA LEU A 22 -8.54 -11.40 -40.61
C LEU A 22 -8.84 -10.08 -39.85
N TRP A 23 -9.83 -9.31 -40.31
CA TRP A 23 -10.23 -8.08 -39.64
C TRP A 23 -10.79 -8.37 -38.25
N PHE A 24 -11.65 -9.36 -38.10
CA PHE A 24 -12.21 -9.81 -36.82
C PHE A 24 -11.09 -10.25 -35.87
N ARG A 25 -10.16 -11.11 -36.32
CA ARG A 25 -9.04 -11.60 -35.54
C ARG A 25 -8.12 -10.47 -35.06
N ARG A 26 -7.95 -9.42 -35.88
CA ARG A 26 -7.09 -8.27 -35.56
C ARG A 26 -7.76 -7.31 -34.56
N HIS A 27 -9.07 -7.19 -34.57
CA HIS A 27 -9.82 -6.25 -33.74
C HIS A 27 -10.49 -6.90 -32.53
N TYR A 28 -10.66 -8.20 -32.56
CA TYR A 28 -11.20 -8.95 -31.42
C TYR A 28 -10.11 -9.17 -30.40
N LYS A 29 -9.88 -8.15 -29.53
CA LYS A 29 -9.11 -8.37 -28.31
C LYS A 29 -10.06 -9.09 -27.33
N PRO A 30 -9.70 -10.28 -26.84
CA PRO A 30 -10.47 -10.90 -25.78
C PRO A 30 -10.63 -9.89 -24.63
N LYS A 31 -11.84 -9.74 -24.14
CA LYS A 31 -12.10 -8.87 -23.00
C LYS A 31 -11.17 -9.33 -21.87
N PRO A 32 -10.36 -8.43 -21.28
CA PRO A 32 -9.49 -8.84 -20.18
C PRO A 32 -10.36 -9.49 -19.11
N GLU A 33 -9.95 -10.65 -18.65
CA GLU A 33 -10.61 -11.30 -17.53
C GLU A 33 -10.62 -10.33 -16.35
N PRO A 34 -11.76 -10.19 -15.66
CA PRO A 34 -11.81 -9.33 -14.48
C PRO A 34 -10.77 -9.83 -13.49
N CYS A 35 -9.87 -8.94 -13.06
CA CYS A 35 -8.91 -9.28 -12.02
C CYS A 35 -9.69 -9.79 -10.80
N PRO A 36 -9.27 -10.90 -10.20
CA PRO A 36 -9.89 -11.39 -8.97
C PRO A 36 -9.81 -10.30 -7.90
N PRO A 37 -10.82 -10.18 -7.04
CA PRO A 37 -10.83 -9.16 -5.99
C PRO A 37 -9.64 -9.37 -5.05
N PRO A 38 -9.04 -8.28 -4.54
CA PRO A 38 -7.94 -8.37 -3.59
C PRO A 38 -8.40 -9.08 -2.32
N GLN A 39 -7.49 -9.82 -1.71
CA GLN A 39 -7.75 -10.56 -0.49
C GLN A 39 -7.08 -9.87 0.70
N VAL A 40 -7.72 -9.93 1.87
CA VAL A 40 -7.10 -9.48 3.11
C VAL A 40 -5.88 -10.36 3.39
N ALA A 41 -4.71 -9.73 3.40
CA ALA A 41 -3.46 -10.39 3.71
C ALA A 41 -3.24 -10.46 5.22
N ASP A 42 -3.50 -9.35 5.93
CA ASP A 42 -3.41 -9.28 7.37
C ASP A 42 -4.30 -8.15 7.92
N GLN A 43 -4.54 -8.17 9.23
CA GLN A 43 -5.33 -7.16 9.90
C GLN A 43 -4.74 -6.83 11.27
N TYR A 44 -4.86 -5.57 11.67
CA TYR A 44 -4.35 -5.06 12.94
C TYR A 44 -5.42 -4.23 13.64
N THR A 45 -5.65 -4.52 14.90
CA THR A 45 -6.35 -3.62 15.80
C THR A 45 -5.47 -2.41 16.14
N ALA A 46 -6.04 -1.33 16.67
CA ALA A 46 -5.28 -0.13 17.01
C ALA A 46 -4.08 -0.40 17.95
N PRO A 47 -4.18 -1.18 19.04
CA PRO A 47 -3.03 -1.47 19.89
C PRO A 47 -1.97 -2.34 19.21
N GLU A 48 -2.37 -3.33 18.43
CA GLU A 48 -1.43 -4.17 17.67
C GLU A 48 -0.67 -3.37 16.63
N LEU A 49 -1.37 -2.46 15.94
CA LEU A 49 -0.75 -1.56 14.97
C LEU A 49 0.23 -0.59 15.64
N ALA A 50 -0.11 -0.04 16.82
CA ALA A 50 0.79 0.81 17.57
C ALA A 50 2.10 0.09 17.93
N GLN A 51 1.99 -1.15 18.40
CA GLN A 51 3.15 -1.99 18.71
C GLN A 51 3.96 -2.31 17.45
N ALA A 52 3.32 -2.72 16.36
CA ALA A 52 4.00 -3.02 15.11
C ALA A 52 4.72 -1.80 14.52
N LEU A 53 4.08 -0.62 14.55
CA LEU A 53 4.70 0.63 14.11
C LEU A 53 5.90 1.01 14.99
N SER A 54 5.81 0.86 16.31
CA SER A 54 6.92 1.13 17.21
C SER A 54 8.15 0.29 16.85
N VAL A 55 7.96 -0.99 16.58
CA VAL A 55 9.04 -1.90 16.16
C VAL A 55 9.61 -1.48 14.79
N GLN A 56 8.76 -1.12 13.84
CA GLN A 56 9.23 -0.70 12.51
C GLN A 56 9.97 0.63 12.55
N LEU A 57 9.47 1.61 13.29
CA LEU A 57 10.10 2.93 13.44
C LEU A 57 11.45 2.84 14.15
N ALA A 58 11.56 1.94 15.11
CA ALA A 58 12.80 1.66 15.80
C ALA A 58 13.86 1.03 14.91
N GLY A 59 13.41 0.22 13.97
CA GLY A 59 14.26 -0.43 12.97
C GLY A 59 14.59 0.47 11.77
N THR A 60 14.14 1.72 11.75
CA THR A 60 14.45 2.69 10.70
C THR A 60 15.54 3.64 11.20
N PRO A 61 16.82 3.26 11.11
CA PRO A 61 17.89 4.16 11.55
C PRO A 61 18.01 5.30 10.56
N ALA A 62 18.21 6.50 11.07
CA ALA A 62 18.48 7.68 10.26
C ALA A 62 19.78 7.56 9.42
N ASP A 63 20.64 6.58 9.73
CA ASP A 63 21.96 6.39 9.11
C ASP A 63 22.16 5.05 8.40
N GLY A 64 21.11 4.21 8.23
CA GLY A 64 21.22 2.91 7.57
C GLY A 64 21.83 1.80 8.43
N SER A 65 22.00 1.98 9.73
CA SER A 65 22.47 0.94 10.63
C SER A 65 21.37 -0.13 10.89
N ARG A 66 21.79 -1.33 11.26
CA ARG A 66 20.93 -2.51 11.34
C ARG A 66 19.86 -2.38 12.43
N ALA A 67 18.62 -2.70 12.09
CA ALA A 67 17.49 -2.73 13.03
C ALA A 67 17.80 -3.52 14.31
N PRO A 68 17.43 -3.02 15.49
CA PRO A 68 17.58 -3.75 16.73
C PRO A 68 16.68 -4.99 16.74
N SER A 69 17.21 -6.12 17.16
CA SER A 69 16.51 -7.40 17.25
C SER A 69 15.74 -7.61 18.56
N ALA A 70 15.69 -6.61 19.43
CA ALA A 70 15.04 -6.68 20.75
C ALA A 70 13.93 -5.62 20.87
N PRO A 71 12.87 -5.86 21.69
CA PRO A 71 11.88 -4.85 21.98
C PRO A 71 12.55 -3.63 22.58
N ILE A 72 12.20 -2.45 22.06
CA ILE A 72 12.84 -1.20 22.45
C ILE A 72 12.28 -0.76 23.79
N SER A 73 13.14 -0.67 24.77
CA SER A 73 12.83 -0.13 26.08
C SER A 73 13.47 1.24 26.24
N GLY A 74 12.89 2.26 25.56
CA GLY A 74 13.37 3.63 25.70
C GLY A 74 13.23 4.45 24.42
N PRO A 75 13.52 5.78 24.50
CA PRO A 75 13.45 6.64 23.34
C PRO A 75 14.55 6.32 22.33
N VAL A 76 14.26 6.55 21.07
CA VAL A 76 15.21 6.46 19.95
C VAL A 76 15.67 7.88 19.60
N VAL A 77 16.96 8.06 19.42
CA VAL A 77 17.51 9.35 18.99
C VAL A 77 17.40 9.45 17.47
N TRP A 78 16.74 10.49 17.00
CA TRP A 78 16.76 10.87 15.59
C TRP A 78 17.62 12.10 15.39
N VAL A 79 18.42 12.07 14.34
CA VAL A 79 19.31 13.17 13.99
C VAL A 79 19.02 13.62 12.57
N GLU A 80 18.73 14.89 12.36
CA GLU A 80 18.53 15.46 11.04
C GLU A 80 19.18 16.85 10.95
N LYS A 81 20.10 17.02 10.00
CA LYS A 81 20.81 18.29 9.75
C LYS A 81 21.47 18.89 11.00
N GLY A 82 21.94 18.03 11.91
CA GLY A 82 22.62 18.43 13.14
C GLY A 82 21.72 18.69 14.34
N ASP A 83 20.41 18.62 14.18
CA ASP A 83 19.46 18.67 15.30
C ASP A 83 19.12 17.25 15.75
N GLU A 84 18.90 17.09 17.05
CA GLU A 84 18.55 15.83 17.70
C GLU A 84 17.17 15.90 18.33
N VAL A 85 16.44 14.79 18.26
CA VAL A 85 15.16 14.60 18.96
C VAL A 85 15.08 13.19 19.52
N LEU A 86 14.55 13.07 20.74
CA LEU A 86 14.18 11.78 21.32
C LEU A 86 12.77 11.42 20.89
N VAL A 87 12.64 10.28 20.22
CA VAL A 87 11.35 9.73 19.79
C VAL A 87 10.94 8.63 20.76
N HIS A 88 9.89 8.87 21.53
CA HIS A 88 9.37 7.97 22.55
C HIS A 88 8.41 6.94 21.93
N LEU A 89 8.94 5.90 21.31
CA LEU A 89 8.14 4.90 20.61
C LEU A 89 7.22 4.10 21.54
N GLU A 90 7.55 4.01 22.82
CA GLU A 90 6.72 3.43 23.86
C GLU A 90 5.41 4.22 24.10
N SER A 91 5.37 5.50 23.72
CA SER A 91 4.18 6.34 23.80
C SER A 91 3.27 6.24 22.58
N ALA A 92 3.67 5.48 21.55
CA ALA A 92 2.94 5.39 20.32
C ALA A 92 1.49 4.94 20.55
N GLN A 93 0.55 5.74 20.08
CA GLN A 93 -0.87 5.45 20.12
C GLN A 93 -1.46 5.53 18.72
N VAL A 94 -2.36 4.61 18.45
CA VAL A 94 -3.08 4.56 17.19
C VAL A 94 -4.57 4.66 17.46
N ARG A 95 -5.27 5.42 16.63
CA ARG A 95 -6.74 5.45 16.59
C ARG A 95 -7.20 5.22 15.15
N LEU A 96 -8.08 4.26 14.99
CA LEU A 96 -8.70 3.95 13.72
C LEU A 96 -10.09 4.59 13.69
N GLN A 97 -10.35 5.39 12.69
CA GLN A 97 -11.65 6.02 12.44
C GLN A 97 -11.99 5.79 10.98
N ASN A 98 -13.27 5.94 10.60
CA ASN A 98 -13.75 5.71 9.25
C ASN A 98 -12.86 6.39 8.20
N GLY A 99 -11.99 5.62 7.54
CA GLY A 99 -11.08 6.08 6.51
C GLY A 99 -9.90 6.93 7.00
N CYS A 100 -9.73 7.11 8.31
CA CYS A 100 -8.66 7.92 8.88
C CYS A 100 -7.87 7.14 9.93
N LEU A 101 -6.56 7.10 9.78
CA LEU A 101 -5.60 6.58 10.74
C LEU A 101 -4.95 7.77 11.46
N LEU A 102 -5.12 7.85 12.77
CA LEU A 102 -4.41 8.82 13.60
C LEU A 102 -3.30 8.10 14.35
N VAL A 103 -2.08 8.62 14.25
CA VAL A 103 -0.91 8.12 14.97
C VAL A 103 -0.36 9.24 15.82
N SER A 104 -0.19 8.99 17.12
CA SER A 104 0.42 9.92 18.06
C SER A 104 1.71 9.32 18.60
N VAL A 105 2.78 10.11 18.64
CA VAL A 105 4.08 9.74 19.22
C VAL A 105 4.62 10.94 19.97
N ASP A 106 5.18 10.70 21.16
CA ASP A 106 5.83 11.78 21.91
C ASP A 106 7.25 12.02 21.37
N LEU A 107 7.54 13.29 21.15
CA LEU A 107 8.88 13.78 20.82
C LEU A 107 9.40 14.63 21.98
N GLU A 108 10.70 14.59 22.23
CA GLU A 108 11.36 15.37 23.26
C GLU A 108 12.63 16.03 22.73
N THR A 109 12.75 17.32 22.99
CA THR A 109 13.98 18.11 22.79
C THR A 109 14.30 18.91 24.03
N ASP A 110 15.51 19.35 24.17
CA ASP A 110 15.93 20.21 25.31
C ASP A 110 15.10 21.50 25.40
N GLN A 111 14.57 21.98 24.26
CA GLN A 111 13.85 23.25 24.21
C GLN A 111 12.35 23.09 24.54
N THR A 112 11.75 21.98 24.16
CA THR A 112 10.28 21.79 24.27
C THR A 112 9.87 20.81 25.35
N GLY A 113 10.82 20.01 25.86
CA GLY A 113 10.53 18.86 26.67
C GLY A 113 9.71 17.81 25.87
N ARG A 114 9.17 16.85 26.58
CA ARG A 114 8.36 15.76 25.97
C ARG A 114 6.95 16.25 25.62
N GLN A 115 6.58 16.15 24.35
CA GLN A 115 5.30 16.62 23.80
C GLN A 115 4.76 15.66 22.75
N PRO A 116 3.45 15.39 22.70
CA PRO A 116 2.84 14.56 21.68
C PRO A 116 2.78 15.26 20.32
N LEU A 117 3.06 14.50 19.28
CA LEU A 117 2.84 14.89 17.89
C LEU A 117 1.85 13.92 17.24
N VAL A 118 0.77 14.45 16.69
CA VAL A 118 -0.33 13.65 16.10
C VAL A 118 -0.30 13.81 14.59
N MET A 119 -0.24 12.70 13.90
CA MET A 119 -0.30 12.59 12.43
C MET A 119 -1.63 11.98 12.03
N ALA A 120 -2.22 12.48 10.93
CA ALA A 120 -3.43 11.94 10.36
C ALA A 120 -3.14 11.40 8.94
N PHE A 121 -3.64 10.22 8.63
CA PHE A 121 -3.54 9.60 7.31
C PHE A 121 -4.95 9.26 6.83
N SER A 122 -5.34 9.82 5.70
CA SER A 122 -6.58 9.45 5.03
C SER A 122 -6.34 8.17 4.20
N LEU A 123 -7.02 7.10 4.55
CA LEU A 123 -6.98 5.84 3.83
C LEU A 123 -8.31 5.65 3.09
N SER A 124 -8.26 5.06 1.91
CA SER A 124 -9.49 4.75 1.20
C SER A 124 -10.33 3.76 2.01
N ASN A 125 -11.63 4.02 2.13
CA ASN A 125 -12.57 3.03 2.68
C ASN A 125 -12.89 1.92 1.66
N GLY A 126 -12.13 1.86 0.56
CA GLY A 126 -12.44 1.04 -0.59
C GLY A 126 -12.25 -0.43 -0.33
N THR A 127 -13.33 -1.17 -0.46
CA THR A 127 -13.32 -2.61 -0.69
C THR A 127 -12.72 -2.96 -2.06
N ASP A 128 -12.49 -1.98 -2.88
CA ASP A 128 -12.06 -2.11 -4.28
C ASP A 128 -10.55 -2.32 -4.40
N GLY A 129 -9.81 -2.31 -3.31
CA GLY A 129 -8.37 -2.57 -3.33
C GLY A 129 -7.57 -1.60 -4.23
N ALA A 130 -8.18 -0.48 -4.57
CA ALA A 130 -7.60 0.51 -5.46
C ALA A 130 -6.57 1.33 -4.72
N GLY A 131 -5.39 0.75 -4.55
CA GLY A 131 -4.20 1.49 -4.25
C GLY A 131 -4.09 2.03 -2.82
N LEU A 132 -2.87 2.11 -2.38
CA LEU A 132 -2.43 2.85 -1.22
C LEU A 132 -2.54 4.33 -1.52
N ILE A 133 -3.62 4.94 -1.12
CA ILE A 133 -3.75 6.40 -1.17
C ILE A 133 -3.84 6.86 0.27
N ALA A 134 -2.72 7.20 0.85
CA ALA A 134 -2.75 8.11 1.97
C ALA A 134 -2.43 9.48 1.42
N THR A 135 -3.36 10.34 1.51
CA THR A 135 -3.13 11.74 1.29
C THR A 135 -3.35 12.44 2.60
N THR A 136 -2.33 13.04 3.14
CA THR A 136 -2.54 14.09 4.10
C THR A 136 -1.78 15.29 3.63
N ASP A 137 -2.50 16.30 3.24
CA ASP A 137 -1.98 17.66 3.12
C ASP A 137 -1.94 18.33 4.50
N GLU A 138 -2.35 17.61 5.55
CA GLU A 138 -2.36 18.12 6.91
C GLU A 138 -0.99 17.92 7.56
N LEU A 139 -0.37 19.01 7.97
CA LEU A 139 0.80 18.97 8.82
C LEU A 139 0.47 18.29 10.16
N PRO A 140 1.41 17.54 10.74
CA PRO A 140 1.26 16.97 12.06
C PRO A 140 0.86 18.03 13.10
N ARG A 141 -0.07 17.67 13.97
CA ARG A 141 -0.62 18.56 15.01
C ARG A 141 0.10 18.34 16.33
N GLY A 142 0.45 19.41 17.01
CA GLY A 142 1.13 19.38 18.30
C GLY A 142 1.86 20.67 18.58
N ASN A 143 2.97 20.58 19.30
CA ASN A 143 3.84 21.74 19.51
C ASN A 143 4.35 22.27 18.15
N GLY A 144 4.14 23.57 17.88
CA GLY A 144 4.43 24.17 16.57
C GLY A 144 5.90 24.07 16.16
N MET A 145 6.83 24.13 17.09
CA MET A 145 8.27 23.97 16.81
C MET A 145 8.59 22.53 16.41
N LEU A 146 8.09 21.55 17.16
CA LEU A 146 8.28 20.13 16.87
C LEU A 146 7.60 19.75 15.55
N ALA A 147 6.38 20.21 15.33
CA ALA A 147 5.65 19.93 14.10
C ALA A 147 6.36 20.50 12.86
N ALA A 148 6.84 21.74 12.93
CA ALA A 148 7.55 22.38 11.84
C ALA A 148 8.91 21.73 11.54
N ARG A 149 9.61 21.24 12.58
CA ARG A 149 10.96 20.69 12.42
C ARG A 149 10.98 19.19 12.12
N TRP A 150 10.12 18.43 12.80
CA TRP A 150 10.16 16.97 12.78
C TRP A 150 8.89 16.32 12.20
N GLY A 151 7.84 17.12 11.97
CA GLY A 151 6.54 16.60 11.58
C GLY A 151 6.57 15.83 10.27
N GLU A 152 7.18 16.40 9.23
CA GLU A 152 7.29 15.76 7.91
C GLU A 152 8.15 14.48 7.97
N ALA A 153 9.25 14.52 8.69
CA ALA A 153 10.13 13.36 8.84
C ALA A 153 9.43 12.21 9.55
N LEU A 154 8.72 12.49 10.66
CA LEU A 154 7.96 11.47 11.39
C LEU A 154 6.79 10.93 10.57
N GLN A 155 6.06 11.80 9.91
CA GLN A 155 4.94 11.39 9.03
C GLN A 155 5.42 10.48 7.90
N SER A 156 6.53 10.83 7.25
CA SER A 156 7.15 10.02 6.20
C SER A 156 7.64 8.68 6.73
N ALA A 157 8.22 8.64 7.93
CA ALA A 157 8.69 7.40 8.55
C ALA A 157 7.54 6.47 8.92
N VAL A 158 6.44 7.00 9.47
CA VAL A 158 5.22 6.20 9.76
C VAL A 158 4.64 5.65 8.47
N TRP A 159 4.54 6.48 7.43
CA TRP A 159 4.03 6.04 6.14
C TRP A 159 4.92 4.95 5.50
N ALA A 160 6.22 5.14 5.50
CA ALA A 160 7.17 4.13 5.01
C ALA A 160 7.07 2.82 5.79
N SER A 161 6.82 2.88 7.10
CA SER A 161 6.61 1.71 7.95
C SER A 161 5.33 0.94 7.56
N LEU A 162 4.23 1.64 7.31
CA LEU A 162 2.98 1.03 6.82
C LEU A 162 3.16 0.37 5.45
N LEU A 163 3.87 1.03 4.54
CA LEU A 163 4.20 0.47 3.22
C LEU A 163 5.04 -0.80 3.35
N LYS A 164 6.06 -0.76 4.21
CA LYS A 164 6.94 -1.90 4.45
C LYS A 164 6.16 -3.08 5.03
N MET A 165 5.27 -2.84 5.99
CA MET A 165 4.38 -3.88 6.55
C MET A 165 3.50 -4.49 5.45
N SER A 166 2.87 -3.66 4.61
CA SER A 166 2.05 -4.13 3.49
C SER A 166 2.85 -5.01 2.52
N GLN A 167 4.07 -4.60 2.18
CA GLN A 167 4.97 -5.38 1.32
C GLN A 167 5.39 -6.69 1.97
N GLN A 168 5.72 -6.67 3.25
CA GLN A 168 6.13 -7.85 4.00
C GLN A 168 5.02 -8.90 4.05
N HIS A 169 3.79 -8.52 4.42
CA HIS A 169 2.65 -9.45 4.47
C HIS A 169 2.26 -10.01 3.10
N ALA A 170 2.40 -9.21 2.05
CA ALA A 170 2.19 -9.70 0.70
C ALA A 170 3.30 -10.68 0.28
N PHE A 171 4.55 -10.36 0.58
CA PHE A 171 5.70 -11.21 0.26
C PHE A 171 5.65 -12.56 0.97
N GLU A 172 5.30 -12.60 2.27
CA GLU A 172 5.14 -13.84 3.04
C GLU A 172 4.08 -14.78 2.43
N ARG A 173 3.19 -14.24 1.62
CA ARG A 173 2.15 -14.98 0.90
C ARG A 173 2.43 -15.17 -0.59
N GLU A 174 3.62 -14.81 -1.04
CA GLU A 174 4.03 -14.85 -2.46
C GLU A 174 3.05 -14.05 -3.36
N LYS A 175 2.60 -12.88 -2.88
CA LYS A 175 1.64 -12.02 -3.55
C LYS A 175 2.17 -10.59 -3.66
N ALA A 176 1.55 -9.80 -4.53
CA ALA A 176 1.82 -8.38 -4.62
C ALA A 176 0.94 -7.58 -3.63
N PRO A 177 1.47 -6.54 -2.98
CA PRO A 177 0.66 -5.67 -2.14
C PRO A 177 -0.34 -4.88 -2.99
N ARG A 178 -1.59 -4.77 -2.51
CA ARG A 178 -2.67 -4.06 -3.23
C ARG A 178 -3.16 -2.80 -2.56
N GLY A 179 -3.15 -2.76 -1.25
CA GLY A 179 -3.63 -1.58 -0.56
C GLY A 179 -3.75 -1.76 0.94
N ILE A 180 -4.12 -0.65 1.59
CA ILE A 180 -4.44 -0.60 3.01
C ILE A 180 -5.79 0.10 3.12
N SER A 181 -6.69 -0.43 3.95
CA SER A 181 -7.93 0.25 4.28
C SER A 181 -8.32 0.04 5.74
N ILE A 182 -9.22 0.86 6.24
CA ILE A 182 -9.81 0.70 7.56
C ILE A 182 -11.24 0.20 7.37
N SER A 183 -11.56 -0.92 8.01
CA SER A 183 -12.91 -1.47 8.04
C SER A 183 -13.24 -1.88 9.46
N GLY A 184 -14.34 -1.33 9.98
CA GLY A 184 -14.68 -1.48 11.40
C GLY A 184 -13.63 -0.79 12.29
N ASP A 185 -13.05 -1.56 13.19
CA ASP A 185 -12.06 -1.15 14.19
C ASP A 185 -10.64 -1.68 13.88
N ALA A 186 -10.43 -2.17 12.66
CA ALA A 186 -9.17 -2.77 12.23
C ALA A 186 -8.63 -2.13 10.93
N LEU A 187 -7.30 -2.09 10.84
CA LEU A 187 -6.57 -1.79 9.62
C LEU A 187 -6.33 -3.10 8.87
N HIS A 188 -6.68 -3.11 7.60
CA HIS A 188 -6.54 -4.27 6.71
C HIS A 188 -5.47 -4.02 5.66
N PHE A 189 -4.55 -4.95 5.52
CA PHE A 189 -3.60 -5.01 4.41
C PHE A 189 -4.14 -5.96 3.36
N TYR A 190 -4.15 -5.54 2.10
CA TYR A 190 -4.63 -6.34 0.97
C TYR A 190 -3.49 -6.79 0.09
N ALA A 191 -3.61 -7.99 -0.43
CA ALA A 191 -2.72 -8.55 -1.43
C ALA A 191 -3.51 -9.10 -2.61
N ASP A 192 -2.85 -9.30 -3.74
CA ASP A 192 -3.45 -9.96 -4.90
C ASP A 192 -3.95 -11.36 -4.53
N ALA A 193 -5.04 -11.78 -5.16
CA ALA A 193 -5.43 -13.18 -5.11
C ALA A 193 -4.30 -14.03 -5.72
N PRO A 194 -4.08 -15.26 -5.22
CA PRO A 194 -3.12 -16.16 -5.83
C PRO A 194 -3.49 -16.33 -7.31
N LEU A 195 -2.50 -16.20 -8.17
CA LEU A 195 -2.65 -16.63 -9.54
C LEU A 195 -3.00 -18.12 -9.47
N VAL A 196 -4.26 -18.44 -9.71
CA VAL A 196 -4.65 -19.84 -9.90
C VAL A 196 -3.79 -20.30 -11.07
N ALA A 197 -2.82 -21.16 -10.79
CA ALA A 197 -2.03 -21.76 -11.84
C ALA A 197 -3.06 -22.35 -12.79
N SER A 198 -3.17 -21.75 -13.97
CA SER A 198 -4.06 -22.25 -15.03
C SER A 198 -3.66 -23.70 -15.19
N THR A 199 -4.49 -24.60 -14.70
CA THR A 199 -4.29 -26.03 -14.86
C THR A 199 -4.27 -26.18 -16.36
N ALA A 200 -3.08 -26.34 -16.91
CA ALA A 200 -2.88 -26.56 -18.33
C ALA A 200 -3.82 -27.69 -18.69
N VAL A 201 -4.79 -27.36 -19.52
CA VAL A 201 -5.60 -28.35 -20.21
C VAL A 201 -4.59 -29.21 -20.96
N GLN A 202 -4.29 -30.36 -20.38
CA GLN A 202 -3.56 -31.40 -21.10
C GLN A 202 -4.43 -31.85 -22.26
N PRO A 203 -3.83 -31.99 -23.43
CA PRO A 203 -4.50 -32.38 -24.65
C PRO A 203 -5.08 -33.80 -24.60
#